data_cbcbbc20122a419935c0d883185d9257
#
_entry.id   cbcbbc20122a419935c0d883185d9257
#
_cell.length_a   1.000
_cell.length_b   1.000
_cell.length_c   1.000
_cell.angle_alpha   90.00
_cell.angle_beta   90.00
_cell.angle_gamma   90.00
#
_symmetry.space_group_name_H-M   'P 1'
#
loop_
_entity.id
_entity.type
_entity.pdbx_description
1 polymer ?
#
loop_
_entity_poly.entity_id
_entity_poly.type
_entity_poly.pdbx_seq_one_letter_code
_entity_poly.pdbx_strand_id
1 'polypeptide(L)'
;MSFVVVAKFPCKPGQVDAMGELFEAALSDTRGFACCERIDVVLNEPSGTYLLVEYWDQESSYDTYLQWRTDTGIAEVLAPLIEGGGDRILGSVDSLGIMQDI
;
A
#
# COMPACT_ATOMS: atom_id res chain seq x y z
N MET A 1 17.56 0.05 10.89
CA MET A 1 17.40 0.42 9.46
C MET A 1 16.01 0.06 9.01
N SER A 2 15.46 0.87 8.12
CA SER A 2 14.10 0.64 7.63
C SER A 2 14.04 -0.50 6.63
N PHE A 3 12.99 -1.30 6.74
CA PHE A 3 12.58 -2.24 5.70
C PHE A 3 11.63 -1.51 4.76
N VAL A 4 11.91 -1.47 3.47
CA VAL A 4 11.19 -0.66 2.50
C VAL A 4 10.33 -1.54 1.58
N VAL A 5 9.07 -1.13 1.43
CA VAL A 5 8.09 -1.81 0.58
C VAL A 5 7.48 -0.79 -0.38
N VAL A 6 7.25 -1.19 -1.61
CA VAL A 6 6.44 -0.42 -2.57
C VAL A 6 5.22 -1.25 -2.95
N ALA A 7 4.05 -0.68 -2.69
CA ALA A 7 2.78 -1.28 -3.11
C ALA A 7 2.23 -0.48 -4.30
N LYS A 8 1.84 -1.18 -5.36
CA LYS A 8 1.34 -0.57 -6.59
C LYS A 8 -0.15 -0.83 -6.75
N PHE A 9 -0.89 0.22 -7.02
CA PHE A 9 -2.35 0.15 -7.15
C PHE A 9 -2.79 0.78 -8.48
N PRO A 10 -2.76 0.00 -9.59
CA PRO A 10 -3.29 0.49 -10.86
C PRO A 10 -4.81 0.61 -10.75
N CYS A 11 -5.33 1.82 -10.97
CA CYS A 11 -6.75 2.11 -10.83
C CYS A 11 -7.51 1.76 -12.10
N LYS A 12 -8.74 1.29 -11.93
CA LYS A 12 -9.67 1.16 -13.05
C LYS A 12 -9.97 2.56 -13.63
N PRO A 13 -10.29 2.66 -14.92
CA PRO A 13 -10.67 3.94 -15.53
C PRO A 13 -11.75 4.65 -14.72
N GLY A 14 -11.53 5.93 -14.42
CA GLY A 14 -12.46 6.75 -13.65
C GLY A 14 -12.43 6.55 -12.14
N GLN A 15 -11.56 5.70 -11.61
CA GLN A 15 -11.51 5.38 -10.18
C GLN A 15 -10.32 5.98 -9.43
N VAL A 16 -9.52 6.83 -10.09
CA VAL A 16 -8.33 7.43 -9.47
C VAL A 16 -8.71 8.28 -8.25
N ASP A 17 -9.74 9.11 -8.36
CA ASP A 17 -10.16 9.98 -7.27
C ASP A 17 -10.73 9.17 -6.10
N ALA A 18 -11.52 8.14 -6.39
CA ALA A 18 -12.08 7.26 -5.38
C ALA A 18 -10.98 6.50 -4.63
N MET A 19 -9.94 6.06 -5.35
CA MET A 19 -8.79 5.40 -4.73
C MET A 19 -8.04 6.36 -3.81
N GLY A 20 -7.86 7.61 -4.22
CA GLY A 20 -7.22 8.63 -3.40
C GLY A 20 -7.99 8.90 -2.11
N GLU A 21 -9.31 8.98 -2.19
CA GLU A 21 -10.17 9.14 -1.01
C GLU A 21 -10.06 7.95 -0.06
N LEU A 22 -10.01 6.74 -0.61
CA LEU A 22 -9.82 5.53 0.18
C LEU A 22 -8.49 5.59 0.95
N PHE A 23 -7.41 5.98 0.28
CA PHE A 23 -6.10 6.09 0.93
C PHE A 23 -6.07 7.16 2.02
N GLU A 24 -6.72 8.29 1.80
CA GLU A 24 -6.83 9.33 2.82
C GLU A 24 -7.43 8.79 4.12
N ALA A 25 -8.48 7.98 4.02
CA ALA A 25 -9.14 7.38 5.15
C ALA A 25 -8.32 6.21 5.74
N ALA A 26 -7.86 5.29 4.88
CA ALA A 26 -7.22 4.05 5.31
C ALA A 26 -5.81 4.25 5.86
N LEU A 27 -5.02 5.16 5.29
CA LEU A 27 -3.63 5.35 5.72
C LEU A 27 -3.53 6.03 7.09
N SER A 28 -4.58 6.68 7.55
CA SER A 28 -4.65 7.17 8.93
C SER A 28 -4.43 6.02 9.91
N ASP A 29 -5.10 4.89 9.68
CA ASP A 29 -4.93 3.69 10.51
C ASP A 29 -3.53 3.10 10.38
N THR A 30 -3.01 3.04 9.16
CA THR A 30 -1.67 2.51 8.90
C THR A 30 -0.59 3.32 9.61
N ARG A 31 -0.69 4.65 9.55
CA ARG A 31 0.24 5.55 10.24
C ARG A 31 0.14 5.46 11.75
N GLY A 32 -0.96 4.91 12.27
CA GLY A 32 -1.14 4.64 13.69
C GLY A 32 -0.40 3.40 14.19
N PHE A 33 0.11 2.54 13.30
CA PHE A 33 0.93 1.40 13.70
C PHE A 33 2.31 1.89 14.15
N ALA A 34 2.71 1.53 15.37
CA ALA A 34 3.97 1.96 15.96
C ALA A 34 5.20 1.55 15.14
N CYS A 35 5.08 0.43 14.41
CA CYS A 35 6.17 -0.12 13.59
C CYS A 35 6.25 0.50 12.20
N CYS A 36 5.24 1.28 11.79
CA CYS A 36 5.24 2.00 10.53
C CYS A 36 5.96 3.34 10.73
N GLU A 37 7.12 3.49 10.13
CA GLU A 37 7.93 4.70 10.28
C GLU A 37 7.47 5.83 9.38
N ARG A 38 7.07 5.48 8.15
CA ARG A 38 6.66 6.47 7.15
C ARG A 38 5.93 5.80 6.00
N ILE A 39 4.96 6.50 5.41
CA ILE A 39 4.35 6.13 4.14
C ILE A 39 4.26 7.38 3.27
N ASP A 40 4.81 7.29 2.06
CA ASP A 40 4.66 8.30 1.02
C ASP A 40 3.71 7.79 -0.04
N VAL A 41 2.78 8.65 -0.47
CA VAL A 41 1.81 8.34 -1.53
C VAL A 41 2.22 9.06 -2.80
N VAL A 42 2.41 8.31 -3.88
CA VAL A 42 2.79 8.86 -5.18
C VAL A 42 1.73 8.43 -6.20
N LEU A 43 1.28 9.37 -7.02
CA LEU A 43 0.38 9.08 -8.13
C LEU A 43 1.13 9.26 -9.44
N ASN A 44 1.21 8.19 -10.23
CA ASN A 44 1.64 8.27 -11.61
C ASN A 44 0.39 8.57 -12.46
N GLU A 45 0.18 9.84 -12.78
CA GLU A 45 -1.02 10.29 -13.50
C GLU A 45 -1.19 9.67 -14.88
N PRO A 46 -0.15 9.58 -15.71
CA PRO A 46 -0.29 8.97 -17.04
C PRO A 46 -0.82 7.54 -17.04
N SER A 47 -0.44 6.74 -16.05
CA SER A 47 -0.87 5.34 -15.94
C SER A 47 -2.08 5.15 -15.02
N GLY A 48 -2.45 6.17 -14.24
CA GLY A 48 -3.49 6.05 -13.23
C GLY A 48 -3.13 5.08 -12.11
N THR A 49 -1.84 4.99 -11.77
CA THR A 49 -1.34 4.05 -10.76
C THR A 49 -0.87 4.79 -9.52
N TYR A 50 -1.43 4.42 -8.36
CA TYR A 50 -0.91 4.86 -7.08
C TYR A 50 0.24 3.96 -6.62
N LEU A 51 1.25 4.58 -6.03
CA LEU A 51 2.41 3.90 -5.45
C LEU A 51 2.50 4.32 -3.98
N LEU A 52 2.50 3.34 -3.09
CA LEU A 52 2.72 3.58 -1.68
C LEU A 52 4.14 3.14 -1.34
N VAL A 53 4.99 4.09 -0.94
CA VAL A 53 6.35 3.78 -0.51
C VAL A 53 6.33 3.75 1.01
N GLU A 54 6.55 2.56 1.58
CA GLU A 54 6.37 2.31 3.00
C GLU A 54 7.70 1.97 3.67
N TYR A 55 7.91 2.57 4.84
CA TYR A 55 9.11 2.35 5.65
C TYR A 55 8.69 1.72 6.98
N TRP A 56 9.18 0.52 7.25
CA TRP A 56 8.86 -0.25 8.45
C TRP A 56 10.12 -0.49 9.26
N ASP A 57 9.97 -0.71 10.56
CA ASP A 57 11.11 -0.99 11.41
C ASP A 57 11.81 -2.31 11.05
N GLN A 58 11.03 -3.32 10.63
CA GLN A 58 11.53 -4.62 10.18
C GLN A 58 10.48 -5.35 9.34
N GLU A 59 10.92 -6.36 8.60
CA GLU A 59 10.05 -7.13 7.71
C GLU A 59 8.87 -7.77 8.43
N SER A 60 9.11 -8.35 9.60
CA SER A 60 8.05 -9.04 10.36
C SER A 60 6.93 -8.11 10.78
N SER A 61 7.22 -6.84 11.01
CA SER A 61 6.19 -5.82 11.32
C SER A 61 5.29 -5.56 10.14
N TYR A 62 5.87 -5.49 8.94
CA TYR A 62 5.10 -5.35 7.71
C TYR A 62 4.22 -6.59 7.47
N ASP A 63 4.75 -7.79 7.67
CA ASP A 63 4.00 -9.03 7.51
C ASP A 63 2.77 -9.07 8.43
N THR A 64 2.94 -8.65 9.67
CA THR A 64 1.86 -8.56 10.65
C THR A 64 0.80 -7.56 10.20
N TYR A 65 1.21 -6.39 9.71
CA TYR A 65 0.31 -5.38 9.19
C TYR A 65 -0.47 -5.89 7.98
N LEU A 66 0.22 -6.52 7.02
CA LEU A 66 -0.40 -7.04 5.81
C LEU A 66 -1.44 -8.12 6.15
N GLN A 67 -1.15 -8.97 7.13
CA GLN A 67 -2.08 -9.98 7.59
C GLN A 67 -3.34 -9.33 8.18
N TRP A 68 -3.16 -8.28 8.98
CA TRP A 68 -4.29 -7.53 9.54
C TRP A 68 -5.17 -6.91 8.44
N ARG A 69 -4.54 -6.31 7.42
CA ARG A 69 -5.28 -5.74 6.29
C ARG A 69 -6.05 -6.82 5.53
N THR A 70 -5.43 -7.96 5.31
CA THR A 70 -6.07 -9.09 4.62
C THR A 70 -7.27 -9.59 5.43
N ASP A 71 -7.11 -9.78 6.73
CA ASP A 71 -8.16 -10.28 7.61
C ASP A 71 -9.33 -9.30 7.75
N THR A 72 -9.08 -8.00 7.62
CA THR A 72 -10.11 -6.98 7.71
C THR A 72 -10.78 -6.64 6.38
N GLY A 73 -10.47 -7.39 5.31
CA GLY A 73 -11.20 -7.31 4.04
C GLY A 73 -10.74 -6.23 3.07
N ILE A 74 -9.46 -5.85 3.11
CA ILE A 74 -8.94 -4.81 2.21
C ILE A 74 -9.12 -5.19 0.73
N ALA A 75 -9.03 -6.48 0.39
CA ALA A 75 -9.20 -6.96 -0.98
C ALA A 75 -10.59 -6.63 -1.52
N GLU A 76 -11.63 -6.79 -0.70
CA GLU A 76 -13.02 -6.49 -1.09
C GLU A 76 -13.24 -5.00 -1.30
N VAL A 77 -12.63 -4.16 -0.47
CA VAL A 77 -12.73 -2.71 -0.57
C VAL A 77 -12.04 -2.19 -1.84
N LEU A 78 -10.90 -2.77 -2.19
CA LEU A 78 -10.12 -2.37 -3.36
C LEU A 78 -10.63 -2.94 -4.67
N ALA A 79 -11.31 -4.08 -4.66
CA ALA A 79 -11.76 -4.77 -5.86
C ALA A 79 -12.45 -3.88 -6.89
N PRO A 80 -13.40 -2.99 -6.53
CA PRO A 80 -14.06 -2.12 -7.50
C PRO A 80 -13.17 -1.00 -8.03
N LEU A 81 -12.03 -0.73 -7.40
CA LEU A 81 -11.17 0.42 -7.72
C LEU A 81 -9.91 0.04 -8.46
N ILE A 82 -9.39 -1.19 -8.25
CA ILE A 82 -8.10 -1.63 -8.78
C ILE A 82 -8.27 -2.53 -10.00
N GLU A 83 -7.41 -2.37 -11.01
CA GLU A 83 -7.38 -3.25 -12.15
C GLU A 83 -6.95 -4.65 -11.73
N GLY A 84 -7.63 -5.68 -12.25
CA GLY A 84 -7.37 -7.07 -11.89
C GLY A 84 -8.09 -7.54 -10.64
N GLY A 85 -8.82 -6.65 -9.96
CA GLY A 85 -9.57 -6.96 -8.75
C GLY A 85 -8.72 -7.13 -7.50
N GLY A 86 -9.39 -7.46 -6.38
CA GLY A 86 -8.75 -7.50 -5.06
C GLY A 86 -7.60 -8.50 -4.92
N ASP A 87 -7.62 -9.59 -5.68
CA ASP A 87 -6.56 -10.61 -5.64
C ASP A 87 -5.20 -10.08 -6.08
N ARG A 88 -5.21 -9.00 -6.87
CA ARG A 88 -3.99 -8.41 -7.38
C ARG A 88 -3.14 -7.73 -6.31
N ILE A 89 -3.73 -7.39 -5.17
CA ILE A 89 -3.02 -6.67 -4.10
C ILE A 89 -1.77 -7.41 -3.66
N LEU A 90 -1.88 -8.72 -3.45
CA LEU A 90 -0.74 -9.53 -3.03
C LEU A 90 0.36 -9.63 -4.10
N GLY A 91 -0.03 -9.53 -5.38
CA GLY A 91 0.90 -9.57 -6.51
C GLY A 91 1.51 -8.22 -6.86
N SER A 92 1.03 -7.12 -6.26
CA SER A 92 1.48 -5.76 -6.58
C SER A 92 2.36 -5.13 -5.51
N VAL A 93 2.79 -5.91 -4.51
CA VAL A 93 3.68 -5.44 -3.45
C VAL A 93 5.09 -5.96 -3.72
N ASP A 94 6.04 -5.04 -3.81
CA ASP A 94 7.45 -5.36 -3.96
C ASP A 94 8.19 -5.03 -2.67
N SER A 95 8.80 -6.04 -2.06
CA SER A 95 9.73 -5.83 -0.95
C SER A 95 11.07 -5.40 -1.53
N LEU A 96 11.45 -4.16 -1.29
CA LEU A 96 12.70 -3.60 -1.85
C LEU A 96 13.92 -4.04 -1.06
N GLY A 97 13.76 -4.26 0.22
CA GLY A 97 14.84 -4.66 1.09
C GLY A 97 15.11 -3.68 2.21
N ILE A 98 16.31 -3.70 2.73
CA ILE A 98 16.71 -2.89 3.89
C ILE A 98 17.48 -1.66 3.42
N MET A 99 17.04 -0.48 3.89
CA MET A 99 17.73 0.76 3.59
C MET A 99 19.15 0.73 4.15
N GLN A 100 20.11 1.12 3.35
CA GLN A 100 21.51 1.15 3.74
C GLN A 100 21.94 2.56 4.11
N ASP A 101 22.81 2.66 5.11
CA ASP A 101 23.42 3.93 5.52
C ASP A 101 24.73 4.13 4.72
N ILE A 102 24.56 4.57 3.47
CA ILE A 102 25.69 4.77 2.56
C ILE A 102 25.90 6.25 2.29
#